data_8362e50e05fd59e7c7f8f356987abce0
#
_entry.id   8362e50e05fd59e7c7f8f356987abce0
#
_cell.length_a   1.000
_cell.length_b   1.000
_cell.length_c   1.000
_cell.angle_alpha   90.00
_cell.angle_beta   90.00
_cell.angle_gamma   90.00
#
_symmetry.space_group_name_H-M   'P 1'
#
loop_
_entity.id
_entity.type
_entity.pdbx_description
1 polymer ?
#
loop_
_entity_poly.entity_id
_entity_poly.type
_entity_poly.pdbx_seq_one_letter_code
_entity_poly.pdbx_strand_id
1 'polypeptide(L)'
;MTIESTTSAVKGGVAKRFAALFVAAATLLAGGVFSVSAAPSALADDAETNVALNAEKGNDNAPDVQVSYVTGWNSTAAINDDSLDGNASYGGWGTWGNTSASETATYTWNRAVTTSKSVGYYWTNVKTGDGGVPLPKDVSIEYLNADSGQYETVPNLKVDKTFPADDELDATNPVYGPYTYTFDQVTTKSMKLVVNKKANDNKGITVTEWQV
;
A
#
# COMPACT_ATOMS: atom_id res chain seq x y z
N MET A 1 -15.53 14.49 59.93
CA MET A 1 -14.91 13.45 59.07
C MET A 1 -14.82 14.02 57.69
N THR A 2 -13.65 14.60 57.38
CA THR A 2 -13.39 15.45 56.21
C THR A 2 -12.77 14.57 55.11
N ILE A 3 -13.38 14.57 53.93
CA ILE A 3 -12.86 13.83 52.79
C ILE A 3 -12.11 14.84 51.90
N GLU A 4 -10.80 14.73 51.79
CA GLU A 4 -9.97 15.48 50.86
C GLU A 4 -10.02 14.86 49.47
N SER A 5 -10.36 15.74 48.47
CA SER A 5 -10.34 15.43 47.07
C SER A 5 -8.98 15.81 46.50
N THR A 6 -8.19 14.84 46.04
CA THR A 6 -6.93 15.08 45.32
C THR A 6 -7.17 15.12 43.82
N THR A 7 -7.05 16.31 43.26
CA THR A 7 -7.08 16.54 41.81
C THR A 7 -5.69 16.31 41.23
N SER A 8 -5.53 15.32 40.39
CA SER A 8 -4.29 15.07 39.64
C SER A 8 -4.28 15.87 38.33
N ALA A 9 -3.34 16.79 38.23
CA ALA A 9 -3.14 17.60 37.04
C ALA A 9 -2.33 16.83 35.97
N VAL A 10 -2.93 16.61 34.81
CA VAL A 10 -2.25 16.09 33.62
C VAL A 10 -1.46 17.23 32.95
N LYS A 11 -0.14 17.13 32.94
CA LYS A 11 0.75 18.03 32.22
C LYS A 11 0.76 17.66 30.72
N GLY A 12 0.11 18.47 29.89
CA GLY A 12 0.23 18.41 28.45
C GLY A 12 1.60 18.96 28.01
N GLY A 13 2.41 18.11 27.39
CA GLY A 13 3.65 18.53 26.75
C GLY A 13 3.39 19.10 25.36
N VAL A 14 3.57 20.43 25.21
CA VAL A 14 3.50 21.12 23.92
C VAL A 14 4.84 20.94 23.21
N ALA A 15 4.87 20.19 22.14
CA ALA A 15 6.04 20.08 21.25
C ALA A 15 6.21 21.40 20.47
N LYS A 16 7.27 22.17 20.80
CA LYS A 16 7.65 23.37 20.07
C LYS A 16 8.30 23.00 18.75
N ARG A 17 7.63 23.31 17.64
CA ARG A 17 8.24 23.29 16.31
C ARG A 17 9.12 24.51 16.15
N PHE A 18 10.42 24.35 16.01
CA PHE A 18 11.35 25.41 15.66
C PHE A 18 11.38 25.57 14.14
N ALA A 19 10.80 26.66 13.64
CA ALA A 19 11.02 27.11 12.27
C ALA A 19 12.32 27.92 12.26
N ALA A 20 13.35 27.44 11.58
CA ALA A 20 14.57 28.19 11.34
C ALA A 20 14.38 29.09 10.12
N LEU A 21 14.25 30.40 10.38
CA LEU A 21 14.21 31.42 9.34
C LEU A 21 15.64 31.83 9.00
N PHE A 22 16.17 31.43 7.85
CA PHE A 22 17.44 31.95 7.33
C PHE A 22 17.19 33.23 6.56
N VAL A 23 17.65 34.34 7.13
CA VAL A 23 17.75 35.64 6.43
C VAL A 23 19.12 35.68 5.74
N ALA A 24 19.10 35.64 4.41
CA ALA A 24 20.30 35.87 3.61
C ALA A 24 20.44 37.38 3.37
N ALA A 25 21.45 38.02 3.97
CA ALA A 25 21.84 39.38 3.64
C ALA A 25 22.71 39.38 2.37
N ALA A 26 22.18 39.97 1.30
CA ALA A 26 22.95 40.17 0.07
C ALA A 26 23.77 41.47 0.17
N THR A 27 25.11 41.33 0.21
CA THR A 27 26.05 42.46 0.03
C THR A 27 26.49 42.47 -1.44
N LEU A 28 26.11 43.48 -2.20
CA LEU A 28 26.60 43.71 -3.57
C LEU A 28 28.01 44.32 -3.48
N LEU A 29 28.99 43.61 -4.07
CA LEU A 29 30.27 44.19 -4.49
C LEU A 29 30.54 43.76 -5.94
N ALA A 30 30.90 44.72 -6.75
CA ALA A 30 31.05 44.64 -8.18
C ALA A 30 32.19 43.72 -8.66
N GLY A 31 31.95 43.00 -9.76
CA GLY A 31 33.00 42.54 -10.70
C GLY A 31 33.45 41.09 -10.47
N GLY A 32 32.75 40.13 -11.02
CA GLY A 32 33.21 38.74 -11.18
C GLY A 32 32.06 37.83 -11.47
N VAL A 33 32.02 37.25 -12.70
CA VAL A 33 31.03 36.19 -13.03
C VAL A 33 31.36 34.95 -12.21
N PHE A 34 30.73 34.83 -11.05
CA PHE A 34 30.71 33.57 -10.32
C PHE A 34 29.51 32.77 -10.83
N SER A 35 29.81 31.73 -11.59
CA SER A 35 28.84 30.66 -11.84
C SER A 35 28.51 30.01 -10.49
N VAL A 36 27.43 30.41 -9.85
CA VAL A 36 26.87 29.69 -8.71
C VAL A 36 26.28 28.42 -9.28
N SER A 37 27.08 27.34 -9.26
CA SER A 37 26.55 26.00 -9.39
C SER A 37 25.63 25.80 -8.19
N ALA A 38 24.32 25.91 -8.41
CA ALA A 38 23.34 25.50 -7.43
C ALA A 38 23.60 24.00 -7.20
N ALA A 39 24.13 23.65 -6.04
CA ALA A 39 24.11 22.27 -5.62
C ALA A 39 22.67 21.79 -5.68
N PRO A 40 22.38 20.60 -6.28
CA PRO A 40 21.05 20.07 -6.22
C PRO A 40 20.65 20.00 -4.74
N SER A 41 19.57 20.67 -4.40
CA SER A 41 18.96 20.49 -3.10
C SER A 41 18.73 18.98 -2.96
N ALA A 42 19.41 18.34 -2.02
CA ALA A 42 19.00 16.99 -1.63
C ALA A 42 17.55 17.11 -1.21
N LEU A 43 16.67 16.62 -2.07
CA LEU A 43 15.27 16.42 -1.72
C LEU A 43 15.33 15.57 -0.46
N ALA A 44 14.77 16.08 0.64
CA ALA A 44 14.50 15.24 1.77
C ALA A 44 13.73 14.04 1.21
N ASP A 45 14.19 12.85 1.51
CA ASP A 45 13.49 11.62 1.21
C ASP A 45 12.16 11.73 1.94
N ASP A 46 11.11 12.18 1.25
CA ASP A 46 9.77 12.24 1.80
C ASP A 46 9.42 10.78 2.11
N ALA A 47 9.29 10.47 3.39
CA ALA A 47 8.93 9.12 3.82
C ALA A 47 7.71 8.68 3.00
N GLU A 48 7.87 7.61 2.22
CA GLU A 48 6.82 7.08 1.37
C GLU A 48 5.57 6.86 2.23
N THR A 49 4.48 7.52 1.87
CA THR A 49 3.22 7.42 2.59
C THR A 49 2.31 6.46 1.86
N ASN A 50 1.84 5.42 2.55
CA ASN A 50 0.80 4.53 2.01
C ASN A 50 -0.52 5.31 1.89
N VAL A 51 -0.84 5.78 0.67
CA VAL A 51 -2.06 6.53 0.39
C VAL A 51 -3.31 5.64 0.32
N ALA A 52 -3.13 4.32 0.30
CA ALA A 52 -4.22 3.35 0.33
C ALA A 52 -4.66 2.97 1.76
N LEU A 53 -3.93 3.38 2.78
CA LEU A 53 -4.26 3.06 4.17
C LEU A 53 -5.72 3.43 4.49
N ASN A 54 -6.41 2.61 5.27
CA ASN A 54 -7.82 2.84 5.59
C ASN A 54 -8.03 4.00 6.59
N ALA A 55 -9.26 4.47 6.71
CA ALA A 55 -9.62 5.62 7.56
C ALA A 55 -9.40 5.34 9.07
N GLU A 56 -9.50 4.10 9.52
CA GLU A 56 -9.28 3.72 10.92
C GLU A 56 -7.83 3.93 11.37
N LYS A 57 -6.91 3.97 10.41
CA LYS A 57 -5.49 4.28 10.62
C LYS A 57 -5.15 5.77 10.45
N GLY A 58 -6.16 6.62 10.34
CA GLY A 58 -6.00 8.08 10.30
C GLY A 58 -5.77 8.66 8.91
N ASN A 59 -6.09 7.93 7.85
CA ASN A 59 -6.02 8.45 6.47
C ASN A 59 -7.31 9.19 6.11
N ASP A 60 -7.29 10.52 6.10
CA ASP A 60 -8.44 11.37 5.73
C ASP A 60 -8.86 11.24 4.25
N ASN A 61 -8.00 10.67 3.40
CA ASN A 61 -8.28 10.36 2.00
C ASN A 61 -8.26 8.86 1.74
N ALA A 62 -8.68 8.06 2.71
CA ALA A 62 -8.78 6.62 2.55
C ALA A 62 -9.63 6.24 1.33
N PRO A 63 -9.24 5.23 0.55
CA PRO A 63 -10.03 4.80 -0.60
C PRO A 63 -11.25 3.98 -0.17
N ASP A 64 -12.31 4.06 -0.97
CA ASP A 64 -13.33 3.03 -1.02
C ASP A 64 -12.72 1.77 -1.64
N VAL A 65 -13.01 0.60 -1.07
CA VAL A 65 -12.50 -0.70 -1.53
C VAL A 65 -13.61 -1.51 -2.17
N GLN A 66 -13.43 -1.89 -3.43
CA GLN A 66 -14.31 -2.83 -4.13
C GLN A 66 -13.51 -4.03 -4.62
N VAL A 67 -14.08 -5.22 -4.51
CA VAL A 67 -13.42 -6.47 -4.95
C VAL A 67 -14.35 -7.28 -5.85
N SER A 68 -13.77 -8.11 -6.73
CA SER A 68 -14.52 -8.99 -7.63
C SER A 68 -15.31 -10.05 -6.86
N TYR A 69 -14.74 -10.56 -5.79
CA TYR A 69 -15.34 -11.58 -4.94
C TYR A 69 -14.64 -11.55 -3.57
N VAL A 70 -15.36 -11.88 -2.51
CA VAL A 70 -14.81 -12.12 -1.17
C VAL A 70 -15.46 -13.35 -0.56
N THR A 71 -14.62 -14.22 0.01
CA THR A 71 -15.11 -15.39 0.76
C THR A 71 -15.80 -14.95 2.06
N GLY A 72 -16.86 -15.65 2.46
CA GLY A 72 -17.72 -15.24 3.57
C GLY A 72 -17.06 -15.11 4.95
N TRP A 73 -15.83 -15.61 5.12
CA TRP A 73 -15.01 -15.47 6.35
C TRP A 73 -13.82 -14.52 6.19
N ASN A 74 -13.67 -13.86 5.04
CA ASN A 74 -12.67 -12.83 4.79
C ASN A 74 -13.31 -11.44 4.79
N SER A 75 -12.48 -10.39 4.87
CA SER A 75 -12.91 -9.00 4.87
C SER A 75 -12.19 -8.20 3.79
N THR A 76 -12.91 -7.32 3.10
CA THR A 76 -12.31 -6.35 2.18
C THR A 76 -11.51 -5.28 2.93
N ALA A 77 -11.87 -4.97 4.17
CA ALA A 77 -11.16 -3.98 4.98
C ALA A 77 -9.74 -4.42 5.41
N ALA A 78 -9.46 -5.73 5.34
CA ALA A 78 -8.15 -6.26 5.71
C ALA A 78 -7.09 -6.09 4.60
N ILE A 79 -7.45 -5.58 3.42
CA ILE A 79 -6.48 -5.39 2.32
C ILE A 79 -5.62 -4.11 2.48
N ASN A 80 -6.02 -3.21 3.38
CA ASN A 80 -5.37 -1.90 3.57
C ASN A 80 -5.40 -1.43 5.04
N ASP A 81 -5.29 -2.34 5.98
CA ASP A 81 -5.36 -2.06 7.42
C ASP A 81 -3.98 -1.99 8.11
N ASP A 82 -2.90 -2.02 7.33
CA ASP A 82 -1.51 -2.05 7.78
C ASP A 82 -1.19 -3.28 8.66
N SER A 83 -1.93 -4.37 8.47
CA SER A 83 -1.71 -5.62 9.14
C SER A 83 -1.18 -6.67 8.17
N LEU A 84 -0.02 -7.23 8.51
CA LEU A 84 0.54 -8.38 7.79
C LEU A 84 0.18 -9.70 8.49
N ASP A 85 -0.66 -9.64 9.54
CA ASP A 85 -1.07 -10.81 10.27
C ASP A 85 -1.97 -11.67 9.38
N GLY A 86 -1.34 -12.55 8.63
CA GLY A 86 -1.96 -13.52 7.76
C GLY A 86 -2.65 -14.65 8.51
N ASN A 87 -3.24 -14.36 9.67
CA ASN A 87 -4.12 -15.33 10.31
C ASN A 87 -5.22 -15.69 9.31
N ALA A 88 -5.03 -16.83 8.70
CA ALA A 88 -5.62 -17.34 7.47
C ALA A 88 -7.11 -17.12 7.29
N SER A 89 -7.83 -17.09 8.37
CA SER A 89 -9.29 -17.06 8.28
C SER A 89 -9.87 -15.64 8.22
N TYR A 90 -9.11 -14.59 8.58
CA TYR A 90 -9.68 -13.25 8.76
C TYR A 90 -8.76 -12.09 8.36
N GLY A 91 -7.46 -12.32 8.21
CA GLY A 91 -6.42 -11.30 8.06
C GLY A 91 -6.12 -10.86 6.63
N GLY A 92 -7.03 -11.02 5.68
CA GLY A 92 -6.80 -10.62 4.29
C GLY A 92 -8.06 -10.66 3.44
N TRP A 93 -7.98 -10.08 2.25
CA TRP A 93 -8.97 -10.29 1.21
C TRP A 93 -8.73 -11.66 0.56
N GLY A 94 -9.66 -12.60 0.79
CA GLY A 94 -9.57 -13.97 0.29
C GLY A 94 -10.70 -14.32 -0.68
N THR A 95 -10.39 -15.15 -1.68
CA THR A 95 -11.30 -15.49 -2.78
C THR A 95 -11.55 -16.99 -2.94
N TRP A 96 -11.36 -17.78 -1.88
CA TRP A 96 -11.61 -19.22 -1.92
C TRP A 96 -13.05 -19.54 -2.33
N GLY A 97 -13.20 -20.54 -3.21
CA GLY A 97 -14.50 -20.95 -3.76
C GLY A 97 -14.88 -20.26 -5.07
N ASN A 98 -14.22 -19.15 -5.46
CA ASN A 98 -14.43 -18.54 -6.78
C ASN A 98 -13.61 -19.25 -7.86
N THR A 99 -14.22 -19.52 -9.01
CA THR A 99 -13.59 -20.21 -10.15
C THR A 99 -13.06 -19.28 -11.24
N SER A 100 -13.08 -17.95 -11.02
CA SER A 100 -12.52 -16.98 -11.96
C SER A 100 -11.02 -17.19 -12.17
N ALA A 101 -10.53 -16.91 -13.38
CA ALA A 101 -9.11 -16.97 -13.72
C ALA A 101 -8.28 -15.87 -13.02
N SER A 102 -8.92 -14.74 -12.75
CA SER A 102 -8.34 -13.59 -12.07
C SER A 102 -9.34 -12.95 -11.13
N GLU A 103 -8.80 -12.31 -10.10
CA GLU A 103 -9.53 -11.55 -9.10
C GLU A 103 -9.04 -10.10 -9.08
N THR A 104 -9.92 -9.19 -8.70
CA THR A 104 -9.57 -7.76 -8.68
C THR A 104 -9.94 -7.11 -7.36
N ALA A 105 -9.06 -6.22 -6.88
CA ALA A 105 -9.37 -5.25 -5.84
C ALA A 105 -9.18 -3.85 -6.41
N THR A 106 -10.14 -2.96 -6.17
CA THR A 106 -10.14 -1.60 -6.70
C THR A 106 -10.21 -0.62 -5.55
N TYR A 107 -9.26 0.31 -5.50
CA TYR A 107 -9.29 1.48 -4.65
C TYR A 107 -9.84 2.68 -5.41
N THR A 108 -10.72 3.44 -4.78
CA THR A 108 -11.24 4.70 -5.33
C THR A 108 -11.16 5.80 -4.29
N TRP A 109 -10.39 6.85 -4.57
CA TRP A 109 -10.18 7.99 -3.69
C TRP A 109 -11.09 9.16 -4.04
N ASN A 110 -11.50 9.93 -3.03
CA ASN A 110 -12.24 11.18 -3.22
C ASN A 110 -11.39 12.24 -3.93
N ARG A 111 -10.08 12.27 -3.65
CA ARG A 111 -9.09 13.16 -4.28
C ARG A 111 -8.07 12.32 -5.04
N ALA A 112 -7.59 12.81 -6.18
CA ALA A 112 -6.54 12.14 -6.94
C ALA A 112 -5.29 11.95 -6.08
N VAL A 113 -4.65 10.81 -6.24
CA VAL A 113 -3.36 10.45 -5.67
C VAL A 113 -2.31 10.37 -6.77
N THR A 114 -1.05 10.61 -6.43
CA THR A 114 0.08 10.50 -7.36
C THR A 114 1.03 9.44 -6.80
N THR A 115 1.34 8.42 -7.60
CA THR A 115 2.17 7.31 -7.18
C THR A 115 2.99 6.74 -8.34
N SER A 116 4.09 6.08 -8.03
CA SER A 116 4.94 5.31 -8.95
C SER A 116 5.32 3.94 -8.39
N LYS A 117 4.65 3.56 -7.27
CA LYS A 117 4.96 2.35 -6.54
C LYS A 117 3.70 1.76 -5.92
N SER A 118 3.68 0.46 -5.80
CA SER A 118 2.70 -0.31 -5.05
C SER A 118 3.38 -1.50 -4.38
N VAL A 119 2.87 -1.97 -3.25
CA VAL A 119 3.44 -3.11 -2.53
C VAL A 119 2.34 -4.09 -2.17
N GLY A 120 2.59 -5.37 -2.43
CA GLY A 120 1.64 -6.44 -2.13
C GLY A 120 2.22 -7.47 -1.16
N TYR A 121 1.35 -7.96 -0.26
CA TYR A 121 1.63 -9.09 0.62
C TYR A 121 0.55 -10.15 0.45
N TYR A 122 0.96 -11.41 0.44
CA TYR A 122 0.09 -12.54 0.09
C TYR A 122 0.23 -13.64 1.12
N TRP A 123 -0.87 -14.31 1.41
CA TRP A 123 -0.89 -15.47 2.28
C TRP A 123 -1.17 -16.74 1.50
N THR A 124 -0.58 -17.86 1.93
CA THR A 124 -0.79 -19.18 1.35
C THR A 124 -0.86 -20.27 2.42
N ASN A 125 -1.66 -21.30 2.18
CA ASN A 125 -1.73 -22.50 3.03
C ASN A 125 -1.23 -23.77 2.33
N VAL A 126 -0.51 -23.63 1.23
CA VAL A 126 -0.02 -24.80 0.45
C VAL A 126 0.85 -25.73 1.29
N LYS A 127 1.66 -25.19 2.22
CA LYS A 127 2.53 -25.98 3.11
C LYS A 127 2.02 -26.08 4.54
N THR A 128 1.11 -25.20 4.95
CA THR A 128 0.63 -25.08 6.34
C THR A 128 -0.80 -25.59 6.55
N GLY A 129 -1.50 -25.96 5.48
CA GLY A 129 -2.89 -26.39 5.51
C GLY A 129 -3.26 -27.32 4.37
N ASP A 130 -4.48 -27.18 3.86
CA ASP A 130 -5.07 -28.05 2.83
C ASP A 130 -4.66 -27.68 1.38
N GLY A 131 -3.88 -26.60 1.20
CA GLY A 131 -3.42 -26.14 -0.11
C GLY A 131 -4.50 -25.45 -0.95
N GLY A 132 -5.59 -25.05 -0.33
CA GLY A 132 -6.70 -24.37 -1.01
C GLY A 132 -6.44 -22.90 -1.40
N VAL A 133 -5.34 -22.32 -0.90
CA VAL A 133 -4.94 -20.93 -1.18
C VAL A 133 -3.48 -20.89 -1.63
N PRO A 134 -3.17 -21.14 -2.92
CA PRO A 134 -1.83 -20.96 -3.47
C PRO A 134 -1.49 -19.47 -3.62
N LEU A 135 -0.19 -19.17 -3.76
CA LEU A 135 0.25 -17.84 -4.21
C LEU A 135 -0.23 -17.56 -5.63
N PRO A 136 -0.39 -16.29 -6.02
CA PRO A 136 -0.75 -15.89 -7.38
C PRO A 136 0.21 -16.47 -8.44
N LYS A 137 -0.28 -16.58 -9.66
CA LYS A 137 0.57 -16.80 -10.83
C LYS A 137 1.38 -15.53 -11.13
N ASP A 138 0.68 -14.42 -11.24
CA ASP A 138 1.22 -13.09 -11.48
C ASP A 138 0.21 -12.01 -11.04
N VAL A 139 0.67 -10.75 -11.04
CA VAL A 139 -0.12 -9.58 -10.66
C VAL A 139 0.14 -8.48 -11.68
N SER A 140 -0.91 -7.73 -12.01
CA SER A 140 -0.80 -6.46 -12.73
C SER A 140 -1.50 -5.35 -11.95
N ILE A 141 -1.04 -4.11 -12.20
CA ILE A 141 -1.59 -2.89 -11.61
C ILE A 141 -2.19 -2.06 -12.74
N GLU A 142 -3.43 -1.64 -12.56
CA GLU A 142 -4.12 -0.73 -13.48
C GLU A 142 -4.47 0.56 -12.74
N TYR A 143 -4.57 1.65 -13.49
CA TYR A 143 -5.04 2.94 -13.00
C TYR A 143 -6.15 3.48 -13.89
N LEU A 144 -7.08 4.24 -13.33
CA LEU A 144 -8.10 4.94 -14.10
C LEU A 144 -7.46 6.14 -14.78
N ASN A 145 -7.28 6.07 -16.10
CA ASN A 145 -6.77 7.17 -16.88
C ASN A 145 -7.85 8.24 -17.01
N ALA A 146 -7.56 9.48 -16.57
CA ALA A 146 -8.52 10.57 -16.54
C ALA A 146 -8.92 11.05 -17.94
N ASP A 147 -8.04 10.89 -18.92
CA ASP A 147 -8.27 11.36 -20.31
C ASP A 147 -9.16 10.37 -21.08
N SER A 148 -8.91 9.08 -20.94
CA SER A 148 -9.69 8.03 -21.62
C SER A 148 -10.92 7.59 -20.83
N GLY A 149 -10.94 7.80 -19.50
CA GLY A 149 -11.97 7.26 -18.61
C GLY A 149 -11.95 5.73 -18.49
N GLN A 150 -10.86 5.08 -18.89
CA GLN A 150 -10.69 3.63 -18.85
C GLN A 150 -9.57 3.23 -17.90
N TYR A 151 -9.65 1.99 -17.38
CA TYR A 151 -8.53 1.39 -16.68
C TYR A 151 -7.48 0.94 -17.69
N GLU A 152 -6.23 1.33 -17.43
CA GLU A 152 -5.07 1.02 -18.23
C GLU A 152 -3.98 0.45 -17.31
N THR A 153 -3.19 -0.50 -17.81
CA THR A 153 -2.03 -0.99 -17.07
C THR A 153 -1.08 0.19 -16.83
N VAL A 154 -0.55 0.31 -15.61
CA VAL A 154 0.45 1.35 -15.29
C VAL A 154 1.65 1.23 -16.22
N PRO A 155 2.20 2.36 -16.73
CA PRO A 155 3.27 2.30 -17.72
C PRO A 155 4.58 1.80 -17.12
N ASN A 156 5.32 1.00 -17.88
CA ASN A 156 6.62 0.45 -17.50
C ASN A 156 6.64 -0.33 -16.18
N LEU A 157 5.55 -1.08 -15.89
CA LEU A 157 5.43 -1.93 -14.71
C LEU A 157 6.61 -2.89 -14.59
N LYS A 158 7.28 -2.88 -13.44
CA LYS A 158 8.33 -3.81 -13.04
C LYS A 158 8.00 -4.40 -11.70
N VAL A 159 8.29 -5.68 -11.54
CA VAL A 159 8.14 -6.41 -10.28
C VAL A 159 9.53 -6.79 -9.78
N ASP A 160 9.80 -6.60 -8.49
CA ASP A 160 11.13 -6.85 -7.90
C ASP A 160 11.50 -8.34 -7.86
N LYS A 161 10.51 -9.23 -7.81
CA LYS A 161 10.69 -10.69 -7.75
C LYS A 161 9.44 -11.44 -8.23
N THR A 162 9.62 -12.70 -8.60
CA THR A 162 8.52 -13.61 -8.95
C THR A 162 7.99 -14.35 -7.73
N PHE A 163 6.74 -14.82 -7.78
CA PHE A 163 6.21 -15.73 -6.78
C PHE A 163 6.96 -17.06 -6.85
N PRO A 164 7.36 -17.66 -5.71
CA PRO A 164 7.99 -18.95 -5.68
C PRO A 164 7.04 -20.06 -6.16
N ALA A 165 7.61 -21.17 -6.63
CA ALA A 165 6.85 -22.36 -6.91
C ALA A 165 6.32 -23.00 -5.60
N ASP A 166 5.28 -23.81 -5.68
CA ASP A 166 4.62 -24.37 -4.51
C ASP A 166 5.53 -25.32 -3.70
N ASP A 167 6.53 -25.93 -4.32
CA ASP A 167 7.54 -26.77 -3.66
C ASP A 167 8.64 -25.97 -2.96
N GLU A 168 8.85 -24.72 -3.34
CA GLU A 168 9.81 -23.78 -2.76
C GLU A 168 9.26 -23.02 -1.54
N LEU A 169 7.96 -23.18 -1.22
CA LEU A 169 7.32 -22.46 -0.12
C LEU A 169 7.83 -22.94 1.25
N ASP A 170 7.97 -21.99 2.20
CA ASP A 170 8.32 -22.26 3.59
C ASP A 170 7.10 -22.79 4.35
N ALA A 171 7.25 -23.95 4.99
CA ALA A 171 6.22 -24.56 5.81
C ALA A 171 5.97 -23.82 7.14
N THR A 172 6.85 -22.90 7.53
CA THR A 172 6.75 -22.15 8.80
C THR A 172 6.30 -20.70 8.62
N ASN A 173 6.34 -20.19 7.39
CA ASN A 173 5.92 -18.82 7.08
C ASN A 173 4.87 -18.81 5.96
N PRO A 174 3.59 -18.60 6.29
CA PRO A 174 2.52 -18.55 5.28
C PRO A 174 2.38 -17.19 4.59
N VAL A 175 3.04 -16.12 5.07
CA VAL A 175 2.94 -14.76 4.51
C VAL A 175 4.16 -14.46 3.63
N TYR A 176 3.89 -14.04 2.41
CA TYR A 176 4.90 -13.74 1.39
C TYR A 176 4.80 -12.27 0.97
N GLY A 177 5.90 -11.57 1.03
CA GLY A 177 6.04 -10.15 0.68
C GLY A 177 7.27 -9.53 1.36
N PRO A 178 7.50 -8.21 1.16
CA PRO A 178 6.85 -7.38 0.17
C PRO A 178 7.16 -7.81 -1.26
N TYR A 179 6.16 -7.71 -2.16
CA TYR A 179 6.37 -7.68 -3.61
C TYR A 179 6.22 -6.23 -4.04
N THR A 180 7.29 -5.65 -4.57
CA THR A 180 7.33 -4.25 -4.96
C THR A 180 7.09 -4.12 -6.46
N TYR A 181 6.06 -3.35 -6.79
CA TYR A 181 5.65 -3.00 -8.15
C TYR A 181 6.03 -1.55 -8.39
N THR A 182 7.00 -1.29 -9.28
CA THR A 182 7.41 0.06 -9.67
C THR A 182 6.96 0.36 -11.09
N PHE A 183 6.58 1.60 -11.37
CA PHE A 183 6.07 2.02 -12.67
C PHE A 183 6.29 3.53 -12.85
N ASP A 184 6.09 4.03 -14.07
CA ASP A 184 6.16 5.47 -14.30
C ASP A 184 5.04 6.15 -13.51
N GLN A 185 5.33 7.33 -12.99
CA GLN A 185 4.39 8.07 -12.13
C GLN A 185 3.04 8.30 -12.81
N VAL A 186 1.97 7.96 -12.12
CA VAL A 186 0.59 8.24 -12.53
C VAL A 186 -0.13 9.08 -11.49
N THR A 187 -1.07 9.92 -11.96
CA THR A 187 -2.00 10.66 -11.09
C THR A 187 -3.41 10.18 -11.40
N THR A 188 -4.10 9.64 -10.42
CA THR A 188 -5.39 8.97 -10.63
C THR A 188 -6.30 9.07 -9.41
N LYS A 189 -7.60 8.87 -9.61
CA LYS A 189 -8.58 8.67 -8.54
C LYS A 189 -8.89 7.20 -8.27
N SER A 190 -8.38 6.28 -9.09
CA SER A 190 -8.64 4.86 -8.84
C SER A 190 -7.53 3.99 -9.37
N MET A 191 -7.16 2.99 -8.58
CA MET A 191 -6.22 1.93 -8.97
C MET A 191 -6.83 0.56 -8.75
N LYS A 192 -6.43 -0.38 -9.59
CA LYS A 192 -6.90 -1.75 -9.53
C LYS A 192 -5.74 -2.72 -9.47
N LEU A 193 -5.75 -3.59 -8.48
CA LEU A 193 -4.92 -4.78 -8.40
C LEU A 193 -5.62 -5.90 -9.17
N VAL A 194 -4.96 -6.50 -10.14
CA VAL A 194 -5.43 -7.69 -10.86
C VAL A 194 -4.53 -8.85 -10.48
N VAL A 195 -5.11 -9.84 -9.82
CA VAL A 195 -4.37 -11.01 -9.32
C VAL A 195 -4.78 -12.24 -10.14
N ASN A 196 -3.84 -12.77 -10.90
CA ASN A 196 -4.07 -13.94 -11.75
C ASN A 196 -3.82 -15.24 -10.96
N LYS A 197 -4.74 -16.17 -11.04
CA LYS A 197 -4.64 -17.49 -10.42
C LYS A 197 -3.78 -18.43 -11.25
N LYS A 198 -3.14 -19.42 -10.61
CA LYS A 198 -2.38 -20.47 -11.30
C LYS A 198 -3.29 -21.42 -12.10
N ALA A 199 -4.55 -21.57 -11.67
CA ALA A 199 -5.55 -22.40 -12.35
C ALA A 199 -6.96 -21.81 -12.16
N ASN A 200 -7.88 -22.15 -13.09
CA ASN A 200 -9.30 -21.81 -13.00
C ASN A 200 -10.02 -22.92 -12.22
N ASP A 201 -9.74 -22.99 -10.93
CA ASP A 201 -10.34 -23.93 -10.00
C ASP A 201 -10.98 -23.17 -8.82
N ASN A 202 -11.52 -23.89 -7.84
CA ASN A 202 -12.12 -23.28 -6.65
C ASN A 202 -11.09 -22.86 -5.60
N LYS A 203 -9.78 -23.01 -5.86
CA LYS A 203 -8.73 -22.47 -4.99
C LYS A 203 -8.76 -20.95 -5.03
N GLY A 204 -8.57 -20.34 -3.87
CA GLY A 204 -8.55 -18.89 -3.73
C GLY A 204 -7.15 -18.30 -3.84
N ILE A 205 -7.10 -17.00 -3.78
CA ILE A 205 -5.90 -16.24 -3.41
C ILE A 205 -6.22 -15.47 -2.13
N THR A 206 -5.20 -15.07 -1.38
CA THR A 206 -5.37 -14.15 -0.25
C THR A 206 -4.31 -13.06 -0.34
N VAL A 207 -4.78 -11.81 -0.38
CA VAL A 207 -3.96 -10.61 -0.27
C VAL A 207 -4.12 -10.10 1.16
N THR A 208 -3.03 -10.10 1.94
CA THR A 208 -3.05 -9.62 3.33
C THR A 208 -2.95 -8.11 3.39
N GLU A 209 -2.21 -7.50 2.47
CA GLU A 209 -2.06 -6.05 2.39
C GLU A 209 -1.74 -5.64 0.95
N TRP A 210 -2.35 -4.55 0.48
CA TRP A 210 -1.99 -3.89 -0.77
C TRP A 210 -1.83 -2.39 -0.53
N GLN A 211 -0.60 -1.91 -0.57
CA GLN A 211 -0.18 -0.52 -0.36
C GLN A 211 0.02 0.21 -1.70
N VAL A 212 -0.26 1.48 -1.70
CA VAL A 212 -0.06 2.39 -2.84
C VAL A 212 0.63 3.66 -2.38
#